data_a42f6aacc0ad2788adc4c0ae5b56c5bb
#
_entry.id   a42f6aacc0ad2788adc4c0ae5b56c5bb
#
_cell.length_a   1.000
_cell.length_b   1.000
_cell.length_c   1.000
_cell.angle_alpha   90.00
_cell.angle_beta   90.00
_cell.angle_gamma   90.00
#
_symmetry.space_group_name_H-M   'P 1'
#
loop_
_entity.id
_entity.type
_entity.pdbx_description
1 polymer ?
#
loop_
_entity_poly.entity_id
_entity_poly.type
_entity_poly.pdbx_seq_one_letter_code
_entity_poly.pdbx_strand_id
1 'polypeptide(L)'
;MVLDNLTVMPVIDELVDDVQSNSTNMTDFPDYDINDSFNLFDWGELAPVVVIYTLTFFLGLIGNVIIIGSTLCRLRPLPATPTNVFLGGLATADLLLIIFCIPVKIAKLFSYTWTMGIFLCKAVHYMQSVSAICSVVTLTAMSIERYYAIVHPMRAQYMCTISQARRIVIITWIAAFLLGIPMMFTQTHRQVGKRWIAYWCVRDSETGLLWKAHEVYMLVVVLVLPLIIMAFCYTSICWEIWRVMKRRYHMTSRHALNPNSADTESIPMTQRQGGNERKRRNEKDEESRTMKQVVKMLVAVVVLFTICWTPLLVDNVLTAYEYLPRVKSGMHKHLNTAFQLMAYFNSCINPIVYGFMSKHFRENFMSAACGGWWICCPRRGYRASVTRDPSLSHTRTTSVRWT
;
A
#
# COMPACT_ATOMS: atom_id res chain seq x y z
N MET A 1 12.64 42.56 -22.92
CA MET A 1 13.92 42.82 -22.33
C MET A 1 14.03 41.84 -21.17
N VAL A 2 14.35 40.67 -21.62
CA VAL A 2 14.40 39.37 -20.92
C VAL A 2 15.84 38.96 -21.08
N LEU A 3 16.37 38.34 -20.10
CA LEU A 3 17.64 37.62 -20.01
C LEU A 3 18.50 38.13 -18.87
N ASP A 4 18.88 37.18 -18.11
CA ASP A 4 20.00 37.03 -17.16
C ASP A 4 19.61 36.70 -15.72
N ASN A 5 18.92 35.53 -15.54
CA ASN A 5 18.80 34.91 -14.22
C ASN A 5 19.22 33.42 -14.21
N LEU A 6 20.15 33.05 -15.09
CA LEU A 6 20.70 31.68 -15.19
C LEU A 6 22.03 31.49 -14.47
N THR A 7 22.50 32.49 -13.71
CA THR A 7 23.89 32.53 -13.22
C THR A 7 24.08 32.15 -11.73
N VAL A 8 23.03 31.83 -10.98
CA VAL A 8 23.20 31.51 -9.55
C VAL A 8 23.34 30.01 -9.26
N MET A 9 22.87 29.16 -10.16
CA MET A 9 23.00 27.71 -10.00
C MET A 9 24.42 27.16 -10.24
N PRO A 10 25.21 27.65 -11.22
CA PRO A 10 26.60 27.22 -11.37
C PRO A 10 27.50 27.59 -10.19
N VAL A 11 27.18 28.68 -9.47
CA VAL A 11 27.97 29.10 -8.30
C VAL A 11 27.84 28.14 -7.12
N ILE A 12 26.72 27.42 -6.98
CA ILE A 12 26.55 26.42 -5.91
C ILE A 12 27.27 25.11 -6.28
N ASP A 13 27.23 24.72 -7.55
CA ASP A 13 27.95 23.54 -8.05
C ASP A 13 29.47 23.78 -7.98
N GLU A 14 29.96 24.96 -8.34
CA GLU A 14 31.37 25.36 -8.24
C GLU A 14 31.83 25.47 -6.79
N LEU A 15 30.99 25.93 -5.87
CA LEU A 15 31.27 25.97 -4.41
C LEU A 15 31.33 24.58 -3.77
N VAL A 16 30.63 23.60 -4.30
CA VAL A 16 30.67 22.21 -3.80
C VAL A 16 31.91 21.49 -4.31
N ASP A 17 32.35 21.76 -5.53
CA ASP A 17 33.54 21.17 -6.11
C ASP A 17 34.83 21.79 -5.51
N ASP A 18 34.84 23.08 -5.18
CA ASP A 18 35.99 23.74 -4.51
C ASP A 18 36.14 23.32 -3.04
N VAL A 19 35.09 22.98 -2.34
CA VAL A 19 35.17 22.43 -0.95
C VAL A 19 35.81 21.02 -0.95
N GLN A 20 35.79 20.33 -2.07
CA GLN A 20 36.35 18.98 -2.20
C GLN A 20 37.80 18.95 -2.68
N SER A 21 38.33 20.04 -3.26
CA SER A 21 39.64 20.04 -3.90
C SER A 21 40.74 20.90 -3.23
N ASN A 22 40.42 21.80 -2.30
CA ASN A 22 41.47 22.68 -1.74
C ASN A 22 41.34 22.92 -0.23
N SER A 23 42.22 22.32 0.52
CA SER A 23 42.48 22.60 1.95
C SER A 23 43.41 23.79 2.21
N THR A 24 43.58 24.73 1.29
CA THR A 24 44.43 25.90 1.48
C THR A 24 43.78 27.15 0.89
N ASN A 25 43.53 28.11 1.78
CA ASN A 25 43.13 29.51 1.56
C ASN A 25 41.61 29.78 1.40
N MET A 26 41.06 30.03 2.51
CA MET A 26 39.67 30.25 2.83
C MET A 26 39.43 31.72 3.25
N THR A 27 39.41 32.67 2.31
CA THR A 27 39.16 34.08 2.65
C THR A 27 38.23 34.87 1.74
N ASP A 28 37.61 34.30 0.71
CA ASP A 28 36.64 35.08 -0.07
C ASP A 28 35.50 34.23 -0.59
N PHE A 29 34.52 33.92 0.30
CA PHE A 29 33.21 33.56 -0.16
C PHE A 29 32.29 34.80 -0.09
N PRO A 30 31.55 35.11 -1.19
CA PRO A 30 30.60 36.20 -1.13
C PRO A 30 29.60 35.98 -0.01
N ASP A 31 29.20 37.08 0.61
CA ASP A 31 28.21 37.10 1.69
C ASP A 31 26.89 36.49 1.17
N TYR A 32 26.68 35.21 1.40
CA TYR A 32 25.44 34.55 1.04
C TYR A 32 24.37 34.95 2.06
N ASP A 33 23.47 35.84 1.68
CA ASP A 33 22.32 36.19 2.49
C ASP A 33 21.29 35.05 2.41
N ILE A 34 21.07 34.40 3.55
CA ILE A 34 20.02 33.35 3.67
C ILE A 34 18.65 33.88 3.24
N ASN A 35 18.38 35.17 3.45
CA ASN A 35 17.12 35.78 3.04
C ASN A 35 16.97 35.83 1.50
N ASP A 36 18.05 35.95 0.74
CA ASP A 36 17.99 35.92 -0.71
C ASP A 36 17.65 34.51 -1.24
N SER A 37 18.04 33.45 -0.54
CA SER A 37 17.67 32.09 -0.92
C SER A 37 16.19 31.78 -0.67
N PHE A 38 15.51 32.47 0.23
CA PHE A 38 14.05 32.34 0.43
C PHE A 38 13.25 33.01 -0.70
N ASN A 39 13.83 33.92 -1.45
CA ASN A 39 13.17 34.68 -2.51
C ASN A 39 13.42 34.15 -3.92
N LEU A 40 14.34 33.20 -4.09
CA LEU A 40 14.76 32.67 -5.41
C LEU A 40 14.21 31.27 -5.70
N PHE A 41 12.90 31.04 -5.41
CA PHE A 41 12.28 29.79 -5.84
C PHE A 41 11.94 29.83 -7.33
N ASP A 42 12.42 28.82 -8.07
CA ASP A 42 11.89 28.56 -9.39
C ASP A 42 10.50 27.93 -9.26
N TRP A 43 9.48 28.75 -9.40
CA TRP A 43 8.09 28.32 -9.37
C TRP A 43 7.74 27.30 -10.44
N GLY A 44 8.47 27.30 -11.58
CA GLY A 44 8.30 26.32 -12.64
C GLY A 44 8.63 24.91 -12.18
N GLU A 45 9.67 24.75 -11.34
CA GLU A 45 10.06 23.46 -10.75
C GLU A 45 9.25 23.13 -9.49
N LEU A 46 9.02 24.11 -8.64
CA LEU A 46 8.41 23.92 -7.32
C LEU A 46 6.91 23.64 -7.41
N ALA A 47 6.16 24.39 -8.20
CA ALA A 47 4.70 24.29 -8.26
C ALA A 47 4.19 22.90 -8.67
N PRO A 48 4.72 22.24 -9.72
CA PRO A 48 4.29 20.88 -10.07
C PRO A 48 4.50 19.88 -8.93
N VAL A 49 5.62 19.97 -8.22
CA VAL A 49 5.95 19.07 -7.11
C VAL A 49 5.00 19.28 -5.93
N VAL A 50 4.73 20.54 -5.56
CA VAL A 50 3.77 20.88 -4.50
C VAL A 50 2.37 20.42 -4.85
N VAL A 51 1.93 20.64 -6.10
CA VAL A 51 0.61 20.17 -6.55
C VAL A 51 0.48 18.66 -6.45
N ILE A 52 1.48 17.89 -6.89
CA ILE A 52 1.45 16.43 -6.82
C ILE A 52 1.43 15.95 -5.35
N TYR A 53 2.26 16.52 -4.46
CA TYR A 53 2.21 16.17 -3.04
C TYR A 53 0.86 16.49 -2.42
N THR A 54 0.28 17.64 -2.75
CA THR A 54 -1.03 18.08 -2.23
C THR A 54 -2.14 17.16 -2.72
N LEU A 55 -2.16 16.80 -4.00
CA LEU A 55 -3.09 15.82 -4.56
C LEU A 55 -2.93 14.45 -3.90
N THR A 56 -1.69 13.98 -3.73
CA THR A 56 -1.38 12.72 -3.05
C THR A 56 -1.89 12.73 -1.61
N PHE A 57 -1.70 13.86 -0.89
CA PHE A 57 -2.19 14.02 0.47
C PHE A 57 -3.71 13.87 0.56
N PHE A 58 -4.47 14.63 -0.22
CA PHE A 58 -5.94 14.62 -0.13
C PHE A 58 -6.54 13.32 -0.65
N LEU A 59 -6.08 12.82 -1.81
CA LEU A 59 -6.57 11.54 -2.37
C LEU A 59 -6.27 10.38 -1.43
N GLY A 60 -5.05 10.33 -0.90
CA GLY A 60 -4.65 9.27 0.02
C GLY A 60 -5.36 9.39 1.37
N LEU A 61 -5.52 10.59 1.94
CA LEU A 61 -6.23 10.81 3.19
C LEU A 61 -7.69 10.34 3.06
N ILE A 62 -8.42 10.85 2.07
CA ILE A 62 -9.83 10.51 1.86
C ILE A 62 -9.98 9.02 1.59
N GLY A 63 -9.18 8.45 0.68
CA GLY A 63 -9.27 7.06 0.29
C GLY A 63 -9.00 6.09 1.45
N ASN A 64 -7.95 6.31 2.21
CA ASN A 64 -7.58 5.43 3.33
C ASN A 64 -8.52 5.58 4.53
N VAL A 65 -9.04 6.79 4.80
CA VAL A 65 -10.08 7.00 5.83
C VAL A 65 -11.36 6.24 5.46
N ILE A 66 -11.78 6.22 4.19
CA ILE A 66 -12.94 5.45 3.75
C ILE A 66 -12.68 3.94 3.95
N ILE A 67 -11.48 3.42 3.63
CA ILE A 67 -11.13 2.02 3.86
C ILE A 67 -11.22 1.67 5.34
N ILE A 68 -10.61 2.48 6.22
CA ILE A 68 -10.64 2.25 7.67
C ILE A 68 -12.08 2.32 8.18
N GLY A 69 -12.86 3.33 7.77
CA GLY A 69 -14.27 3.45 8.13
C GLY A 69 -15.11 2.25 7.70
N SER A 70 -14.83 1.69 6.52
CA SER A 70 -15.51 0.51 5.99
C SER A 70 -15.10 -0.79 6.70
N THR A 71 -13.86 -0.88 7.18
CA THR A 71 -13.32 -2.10 7.81
C THR A 71 -13.51 -2.14 9.33
N LEU A 72 -13.40 -0.99 10.00
CA LEU A 72 -13.48 -0.87 11.47
C LEU A 72 -14.80 -0.32 11.97
N CYS A 73 -15.41 0.61 11.26
CA CYS A 73 -16.65 1.26 11.64
C CYS A 73 -17.84 0.60 10.94
N ARG A 74 -18.94 0.39 11.66
CA ARG A 74 -20.18 -0.25 11.16
C ARG A 74 -20.97 0.58 10.13
N LEU A 75 -20.37 1.51 9.41
CA LEU A 75 -21.07 2.42 8.49
C LEU A 75 -21.69 1.74 7.27
N ARG A 76 -21.10 0.70 6.76
CA ARG A 76 -21.58 -0.43 5.92
C ARG A 76 -20.51 -1.49 6.06
N PRO A 77 -20.61 -2.39 7.03
CA PRO A 77 -19.53 -3.30 7.33
C PRO A 77 -19.30 -4.19 6.11
N LEU A 78 -18.07 -4.12 5.60
CA LEU A 78 -17.57 -5.18 4.75
C LEU A 78 -17.70 -6.49 5.53
N PRO A 79 -18.03 -7.60 4.86
CA PRO A 79 -18.06 -8.88 5.52
C PRO A 79 -16.73 -9.07 6.28
N ALA A 80 -16.83 -9.52 7.52
CA ALA A 80 -15.66 -9.73 8.35
C ALA A 80 -14.81 -10.87 7.75
N THR A 81 -13.82 -10.50 6.97
CA THR A 81 -12.86 -11.42 6.35
C THR A 81 -11.44 -11.08 6.79
N PRO A 82 -10.52 -12.07 6.85
CA PRO A 82 -9.12 -11.81 7.18
C PRO A 82 -8.50 -10.74 6.26
N THR A 83 -8.82 -10.77 4.98
CA THR A 83 -8.32 -9.79 3.98
C THR A 83 -8.72 -8.36 4.34
N ASN A 84 -9.95 -8.14 4.80
CA ASN A 84 -10.40 -6.79 5.18
C ASN A 84 -9.66 -6.26 6.41
N VAL A 85 -9.22 -7.14 7.33
CA VAL A 85 -8.35 -6.76 8.44
C VAL A 85 -6.99 -6.29 7.95
N PHE A 86 -6.39 -7.00 7.01
CA PHE A 86 -5.12 -6.59 6.39
C PHE A 86 -5.25 -5.29 5.62
N LEU A 87 -6.34 -5.10 4.86
CA LEU A 87 -6.61 -3.85 4.15
C LEU A 87 -6.73 -2.65 5.10
N GLY A 88 -7.36 -2.84 6.26
CA GLY A 88 -7.40 -1.83 7.32
C GLY A 88 -6.00 -1.52 7.88
N GLY A 89 -5.19 -2.54 8.12
CA GLY A 89 -3.78 -2.39 8.55
C GLY A 89 -2.94 -1.64 7.53
N LEU A 90 -3.08 -1.96 6.24
CA LEU A 90 -2.40 -1.27 5.14
C LEU A 90 -2.82 0.19 5.05
N ALA A 91 -4.13 0.48 5.10
CA ALA A 91 -4.64 1.85 5.08
C ALA A 91 -4.14 2.68 6.27
N THR A 92 -3.93 2.05 7.44
CA THR A 92 -3.36 2.73 8.60
C THR A 92 -1.88 3.09 8.38
N ALA A 93 -1.09 2.20 7.76
CA ALA A 93 0.30 2.48 7.40
C ALA A 93 0.41 3.60 6.35
N ASP A 94 -0.49 3.61 5.37
CA ASP A 94 -0.57 4.67 4.36
C ASP A 94 -0.94 6.02 4.98
N LEU A 95 -1.90 6.05 5.93
CA LEU A 95 -2.25 7.29 6.66
C LEU A 95 -1.10 7.82 7.51
N LEU A 96 -0.31 6.95 8.13
CA LEU A 96 0.88 7.37 8.87
C LEU A 96 1.85 8.13 7.96
N LEU A 97 2.13 7.61 6.78
CA LEU A 97 2.98 8.27 5.78
C LEU A 97 2.39 9.61 5.32
N ILE A 98 1.09 9.62 4.98
CA ILE A 98 0.40 10.78 4.44
C ILE A 98 0.34 11.91 5.46
N ILE A 99 -0.14 11.64 6.67
CA ILE A 99 -0.39 12.69 7.67
C ILE A 99 0.91 13.20 8.28
N PHE A 100 1.90 12.32 8.50
CA PHE A 100 3.13 12.68 9.18
C PHE A 100 4.21 13.17 8.20
N CYS A 101 4.44 12.44 7.08
CA CYS A 101 5.60 12.71 6.25
C CYS A 101 5.34 13.75 5.15
N ILE A 102 4.16 13.74 4.50
CA ILE A 102 3.90 14.66 3.38
C ILE A 102 3.95 16.13 3.80
N PRO A 103 3.31 16.58 4.91
CA PRO A 103 3.38 17.97 5.31
C PRO A 103 4.81 18.45 5.54
N VAL A 104 5.65 17.63 6.16
CA VAL A 104 7.05 17.94 6.41
C VAL A 104 7.85 18.00 5.11
N LYS A 105 7.56 17.12 4.14
CA LYS A 105 8.20 17.15 2.82
C LYS A 105 7.79 18.40 2.03
N ILE A 106 6.52 18.80 2.09
CA ILE A 106 6.06 20.06 1.48
C ILE A 106 6.77 21.24 2.14
N ALA A 107 6.80 21.31 3.47
CA ALA A 107 7.48 22.38 4.18
C ALA A 107 8.97 22.51 3.81
N LYS A 108 9.65 21.35 3.61
CA LYS A 108 11.05 21.31 3.17
C LYS A 108 11.24 21.90 1.75
N LEU A 109 10.25 21.82 0.87
CA LEU A 109 10.37 22.38 -0.49
C LEU A 109 10.51 23.92 -0.50
N PHE A 110 10.04 24.59 0.56
CA PHE A 110 10.12 26.03 0.71
C PHE A 110 11.34 26.49 1.52
N SER A 111 12.32 25.60 1.76
CA SER A 111 13.54 25.94 2.46
C SER A 111 14.72 25.10 1.96
N TYR A 112 15.81 25.74 1.62
CA TYR A 112 17.07 25.04 1.27
C TYR A 112 17.71 24.41 2.50
N THR A 113 17.47 24.99 3.67
CA THR A 113 18.01 24.51 4.94
C THR A 113 16.96 23.78 5.74
N TRP A 114 17.37 22.95 6.68
CA TRP A 114 16.50 22.23 7.56
C TRP A 114 16.21 23.05 8.83
N THR A 115 15.04 23.60 8.92
CA THR A 115 14.62 24.50 10.05
C THR A 115 13.81 23.79 11.12
N MET A 116 13.44 22.52 10.89
CA MET A 116 12.48 21.79 11.75
C MET A 116 13.12 20.95 12.86
N GLY A 117 14.43 21.14 13.12
CA GLY A 117 15.15 20.51 14.22
C GLY A 117 15.51 19.02 13.99
N ILE A 118 16.38 18.51 14.86
CA ILE A 118 16.93 17.14 14.77
C ILE A 118 15.87 16.06 14.92
N PHE A 119 14.87 16.28 15.80
CA PHE A 119 13.82 15.30 16.03
C PHE A 119 13.04 15.00 14.75
N LEU A 120 12.56 16.04 14.06
CA LEU A 120 11.76 15.87 12.86
C LEU A 120 12.60 15.35 11.69
N CYS A 121 13.88 15.69 11.62
CA CYS A 121 14.82 15.16 10.65
C CYS A 121 14.89 13.61 10.72
N LYS A 122 15.06 13.07 11.91
CA LYS A 122 15.12 11.62 12.13
C LYS A 122 13.74 10.96 12.04
N ALA A 123 12.73 11.56 12.67
CA ALA A 123 11.40 11.00 12.78
C ALA A 123 10.71 10.82 11.41
N VAL A 124 10.83 11.78 10.48
CA VAL A 124 10.22 11.68 9.15
C VAL A 124 10.77 10.50 8.35
N HIS A 125 12.08 10.34 8.33
CA HIS A 125 12.70 9.23 7.60
C HIS A 125 12.45 7.88 8.27
N TYR A 126 12.43 7.85 9.60
CA TYR A 126 12.05 6.66 10.37
C TYR A 126 10.60 6.25 10.08
N MET A 127 9.64 7.17 10.18
CA MET A 127 8.23 6.88 9.91
C MET A 127 7.98 6.49 8.47
N GLN A 128 8.72 7.06 7.51
CA GLN A 128 8.69 6.63 6.11
C GLN A 128 9.15 5.17 5.96
N SER A 129 10.23 4.77 6.63
CA SER A 129 10.72 3.38 6.63
C SER A 129 9.73 2.43 7.30
N VAL A 130 9.17 2.80 8.46
CA VAL A 130 8.14 2.02 9.16
C VAL A 130 6.92 1.80 8.28
N SER A 131 6.40 2.85 7.63
CA SER A 131 5.26 2.74 6.72
C SER A 131 5.56 1.81 5.54
N ALA A 132 6.73 1.94 4.89
CA ALA A 132 7.13 1.09 3.77
C ALA A 132 7.22 -0.38 4.17
N ILE A 133 7.88 -0.69 5.30
CA ILE A 133 8.03 -2.06 5.82
C ILE A 133 6.65 -2.61 6.21
N CYS A 134 5.83 -1.84 6.94
CA CYS A 134 4.49 -2.25 7.34
C CYS A 134 3.62 -2.58 6.12
N SER A 135 3.66 -1.75 5.09
CA SER A 135 2.88 -1.93 3.87
C SER A 135 3.31 -3.20 3.13
N VAL A 136 4.60 -3.41 2.90
CA VAL A 136 5.07 -4.57 2.15
C VAL A 136 4.88 -5.88 2.91
N VAL A 137 5.09 -5.90 4.23
CA VAL A 137 4.85 -7.09 5.05
C VAL A 137 3.36 -7.43 5.09
N THR A 138 2.49 -6.42 5.14
CA THR A 138 1.03 -6.62 5.05
C THR A 138 0.62 -7.19 3.69
N LEU A 139 1.17 -6.68 2.58
CA LEU A 139 0.94 -7.22 1.22
C LEU A 139 1.42 -8.67 1.11
N THR A 140 2.57 -8.98 1.70
CA THR A 140 3.12 -10.35 1.75
C THR A 140 2.22 -11.27 2.55
N ALA A 141 1.73 -10.83 3.71
CA ALA A 141 0.80 -11.60 4.55
C ALA A 141 -0.52 -11.88 3.82
N MET A 142 -1.07 -10.88 3.09
CA MET A 142 -2.25 -11.07 2.24
C MET A 142 -2.01 -12.09 1.12
N SER A 143 -0.83 -12.07 0.52
CA SER A 143 -0.46 -13.02 -0.54
C SER A 143 -0.36 -14.45 -0.02
N ILE A 144 0.22 -14.63 1.16
CA ILE A 144 0.30 -15.92 1.86
C ILE A 144 -1.11 -16.40 2.25
N GLU A 145 -1.95 -15.52 2.78
CA GLU A 145 -3.33 -15.84 3.15
C GLU A 145 -4.13 -16.32 1.93
N ARG A 146 -4.00 -15.64 0.80
CA ARG A 146 -4.63 -16.07 -0.46
C ARG A 146 -4.06 -17.39 -0.98
N TYR A 147 -2.76 -17.63 -0.84
CA TYR A 147 -2.14 -18.90 -1.18
C TYR A 147 -2.77 -20.06 -0.39
N TYR A 148 -2.87 -19.93 0.94
CA TYR A 148 -3.51 -20.96 1.75
C TYR A 148 -4.98 -21.14 1.41
N ALA A 149 -5.72 -20.07 1.21
CA ALA A 149 -7.15 -20.12 0.89
C ALA A 149 -7.45 -20.86 -0.43
N ILE A 150 -6.55 -20.80 -1.41
CA ILE A 150 -6.77 -21.37 -2.75
C ILE A 150 -6.08 -22.71 -2.92
N VAL A 151 -4.82 -22.83 -2.51
CA VAL A 151 -4.00 -24.05 -2.72
C VAL A 151 -4.23 -25.08 -1.62
N HIS A 152 -4.50 -24.65 -0.38
CA HIS A 152 -4.68 -25.52 0.78
C HIS A 152 -5.95 -25.19 1.57
N PRO A 153 -7.17 -25.31 0.98
CA PRO A 153 -8.42 -24.85 1.58
C PRO A 153 -8.74 -25.53 2.93
N MET A 154 -8.35 -26.79 3.12
CA MET A 154 -8.51 -27.49 4.40
C MET A 154 -7.68 -26.87 5.52
N ARG A 155 -6.46 -26.42 5.25
CA ARG A 155 -5.60 -25.74 6.22
C ARG A 155 -6.06 -24.29 6.45
N ALA A 156 -6.59 -23.64 5.43
CA ALA A 156 -7.07 -22.28 5.51
C ALA A 156 -8.17 -22.09 6.56
N GLN A 157 -9.03 -23.07 6.79
CA GLN A 157 -10.08 -23.03 7.81
C GLN A 157 -9.54 -22.76 9.22
N TYR A 158 -8.34 -23.24 9.51
CA TYR A 158 -7.68 -23.05 10.81
C TYR A 158 -6.67 -21.90 10.83
N MET A 159 -6.00 -21.63 9.70
CA MET A 159 -4.91 -20.66 9.63
C MET A 159 -5.35 -19.27 9.16
N CYS A 160 -6.44 -19.16 8.40
CA CYS A 160 -6.93 -17.90 7.85
C CYS A 160 -8.15 -17.37 8.62
N THR A 161 -8.03 -17.24 9.93
CA THR A 161 -9.10 -16.68 10.77
C THR A 161 -8.92 -15.18 10.98
N ILE A 162 -10.01 -14.47 11.28
CA ILE A 162 -9.98 -13.02 11.60
C ILE A 162 -9.08 -12.74 12.81
N SER A 163 -9.12 -13.62 13.81
CA SER A 163 -8.28 -13.47 15.00
C SER A 163 -6.80 -13.58 14.67
N GLN A 164 -6.43 -14.52 13.79
CA GLN A 164 -5.05 -14.64 13.30
C GLN A 164 -4.64 -13.43 12.48
N ALA A 165 -5.49 -12.94 11.58
CA ALA A 165 -5.21 -11.75 10.78
C ALA A 165 -4.93 -10.53 11.67
N ARG A 166 -5.72 -10.32 12.74
CA ARG A 166 -5.46 -9.25 13.71
C ARG A 166 -4.11 -9.39 14.42
N ARG A 167 -3.76 -10.61 14.85
CA ARG A 167 -2.45 -10.88 15.47
C ARG A 167 -1.31 -10.59 14.50
N ILE A 168 -1.42 -11.03 13.24
CA ILE A 168 -0.43 -10.79 12.19
C ILE A 168 -0.26 -9.29 11.96
N VAL A 169 -1.35 -8.51 11.86
CA VAL A 169 -1.26 -7.05 11.71
C VAL A 169 -0.52 -6.41 12.88
N ILE A 170 -0.82 -6.80 14.12
CA ILE A 170 -0.11 -6.28 15.32
C ILE A 170 1.38 -6.64 15.25
N ILE A 171 1.71 -7.88 14.94
CA ILE A 171 3.11 -8.33 14.79
C ILE A 171 3.82 -7.57 13.66
N THR A 172 3.13 -7.34 12.55
CA THR A 172 3.66 -6.54 11.42
C THR A 172 4.02 -5.12 11.86
N TRP A 173 3.17 -4.46 12.64
CA TRP A 173 3.47 -3.13 13.17
C TRP A 173 4.67 -3.14 14.13
N ILE A 174 4.72 -4.09 15.05
CA ILE A 174 5.86 -4.23 15.96
C ILE A 174 7.14 -4.49 15.17
N ALA A 175 7.11 -5.41 14.21
CA ALA A 175 8.24 -5.71 13.36
C ALA A 175 8.67 -4.47 12.53
N ALA A 176 7.74 -3.71 11.96
CA ALA A 176 8.05 -2.52 11.19
C ALA A 176 8.74 -1.44 12.02
N PHE A 177 8.28 -1.21 13.26
CA PHE A 177 8.96 -0.29 14.18
C PHE A 177 10.37 -0.74 14.52
N LEU A 178 10.59 -2.03 14.81
CA LEU A 178 11.91 -2.57 15.12
C LEU A 178 12.86 -2.56 13.90
N LEU A 179 12.38 -3.01 12.75
CA LEU A 179 13.16 -3.06 11.53
C LEU A 179 13.46 -1.66 10.96
N GLY A 180 12.68 -0.65 11.31
CA GLY A 180 12.95 0.75 10.96
C GLY A 180 14.04 1.43 11.78
N ILE A 181 14.40 0.89 12.98
CA ILE A 181 15.36 1.51 13.91
C ILE A 181 16.71 1.89 13.26
N PRO A 182 17.32 1.07 12.39
CA PRO A 182 18.61 1.42 11.78
C PRO A 182 18.60 2.77 11.06
N MET A 183 17.44 3.23 10.57
CA MET A 183 17.27 4.54 9.94
C MET A 183 17.65 5.71 10.85
N MET A 184 17.41 5.57 12.17
CA MET A 184 17.71 6.61 13.15
C MET A 184 19.22 6.88 13.28
N PHE A 185 20.06 5.91 12.94
CA PHE A 185 21.51 5.99 13.03
C PHE A 185 22.16 6.47 11.73
N THR A 186 21.48 6.28 10.59
CA THR A 186 22.00 6.70 9.29
C THR A 186 21.58 8.11 8.88
N GLN A 187 20.69 8.75 9.63
CA GLN A 187 20.21 10.11 9.36
C GLN A 187 20.82 11.08 10.35
N THR A 188 21.48 12.12 9.85
CA THR A 188 22.13 13.14 10.68
C THR A 188 21.60 14.53 10.39
N HIS A 189 21.64 15.37 11.43
CA HIS A 189 21.34 16.80 11.38
C HIS A 189 22.66 17.54 11.41
N ARG A 190 23.20 17.82 10.21
CA ARG A 190 24.55 18.37 10.06
C ARG A 190 24.50 19.89 10.00
N GLN A 191 25.36 20.52 10.81
CA GLN A 191 25.59 21.96 10.75
C GLN A 191 26.41 22.29 9.50
N VAL A 192 25.98 23.29 8.74
CA VAL A 192 26.65 23.81 7.55
C VAL A 192 26.78 25.33 7.63
N GLY A 193 27.78 25.87 6.95
CA GLY A 193 28.08 27.30 6.98
C GLY A 193 29.07 27.68 8.10
N LYS A 194 29.90 28.71 7.84
CA LYS A 194 30.88 29.25 8.80
C LYS A 194 30.43 30.59 9.38
N ARG A 195 29.87 31.45 8.54
CA ARG A 195 29.46 32.82 8.94
C ARG A 195 27.98 32.80 9.39
N TRP A 196 27.13 32.05 8.67
CA TRP A 196 25.75 31.82 9.02
C TRP A 196 25.54 30.32 9.29
N ILE A 197 25.07 30.01 10.49
CA ILE A 197 24.83 28.62 10.90
C ILE A 197 23.50 28.17 10.34
N ALA A 198 23.54 27.21 9.43
CA ALA A 198 22.38 26.51 8.90
C ALA A 198 22.48 25.01 9.18
N TYR A 199 21.42 24.26 8.94
CA TYR A 199 21.40 22.83 9.16
C TYR A 199 20.88 22.11 7.94
N TRP A 200 21.46 20.95 7.66
CA TRP A 200 20.95 20.01 6.67
C TRP A 200 20.54 18.70 7.33
N CYS A 201 19.44 18.13 6.85
CA CYS A 201 19.00 16.80 7.22
C CYS A 201 19.45 15.85 6.11
N VAL A 202 20.57 15.16 6.32
CA VAL A 202 21.24 14.34 5.30
C VAL A 202 21.61 12.97 5.85
N ARG A 203 21.98 12.07 4.95
CA ARG A 203 22.59 10.79 5.33
C ARG A 203 23.98 11.05 5.94
N ASP A 204 24.31 10.31 6.98
CA ASP A 204 25.59 10.43 7.65
C ASP A 204 26.69 9.83 6.78
N SER A 205 27.57 10.71 6.29
CA SER A 205 28.70 10.31 5.47
C SER A 205 29.91 9.81 6.28
N GLU A 206 29.96 10.10 7.58
CA GLU A 206 31.07 9.69 8.44
C GLU A 206 30.98 8.20 8.78
N THR A 207 29.75 7.66 8.85
CA THR A 207 29.48 6.23 9.01
C THR A 207 29.23 5.53 7.67
N GLY A 208 30.08 5.77 6.67
CA GLY A 208 29.83 5.33 5.29
C GLY A 208 29.50 3.85 5.12
N LEU A 209 30.10 2.94 5.91
CA LEU A 209 29.80 1.52 5.88
C LEU A 209 28.37 1.25 6.40
N LEU A 210 27.96 1.89 7.49
CA LEU A 210 26.62 1.71 8.08
C LEU A 210 25.55 2.21 7.10
N TRP A 211 25.77 3.34 6.45
CA TRP A 211 24.86 3.86 5.44
C TRP A 211 24.73 2.90 4.23
N LYS A 212 25.85 2.43 3.66
CA LYS A 212 25.86 1.45 2.56
C LYS A 212 25.11 0.18 2.95
N ALA A 213 25.39 -0.37 4.12
CA ALA A 213 24.71 -1.56 4.63
C ALA A 213 23.20 -1.32 4.83
N HIS A 214 22.80 -0.14 5.34
CA HIS A 214 21.40 0.22 5.54
C HIS A 214 20.62 0.30 4.20
N GLU A 215 21.17 0.91 3.14
CA GLU A 215 20.46 1.01 1.88
C GLU A 215 20.27 -0.37 1.22
N VAL A 216 21.28 -1.25 1.29
CA VAL A 216 21.14 -2.65 0.84
C VAL A 216 20.13 -3.40 1.71
N TYR A 217 20.17 -3.22 3.03
CA TYR A 217 19.22 -3.79 3.96
C TYR A 217 17.77 -3.38 3.60
N MET A 218 17.52 -2.08 3.36
CA MET A 218 16.21 -1.59 2.95
C MET A 218 15.76 -2.16 1.60
N LEU A 219 16.67 -2.26 0.62
CA LEU A 219 16.37 -2.89 -0.67
C LEU A 219 15.96 -4.36 -0.49
N VAL A 220 16.65 -5.10 0.35
CA VAL A 220 16.37 -6.53 0.59
C VAL A 220 15.04 -6.69 1.35
N VAL A 221 14.83 -5.95 2.43
CA VAL A 221 13.65 -6.11 3.31
C VAL A 221 12.37 -5.59 2.67
N VAL A 222 12.45 -4.47 1.92
CA VAL A 222 11.24 -3.85 1.34
C VAL A 222 10.93 -4.38 -0.06
N LEU A 223 11.93 -4.82 -0.82
CA LEU A 223 11.73 -5.23 -2.22
C LEU A 223 12.06 -6.70 -2.45
N VAL A 224 13.32 -7.12 -2.30
CA VAL A 224 13.77 -8.43 -2.79
C VAL A 224 13.07 -9.58 -2.09
N LEU A 225 13.14 -9.64 -0.77
CA LEU A 225 12.57 -10.73 0.04
C LEU A 225 11.04 -10.83 -0.12
N PRO A 226 10.26 -9.74 0.03
CA PRO A 226 8.82 -9.80 -0.19
C PRO A 226 8.44 -10.22 -1.59
N LEU A 227 9.13 -9.71 -2.64
CA LEU A 227 8.82 -10.07 -4.02
C LEU A 227 9.03 -11.56 -4.30
N ILE A 228 10.09 -12.17 -3.75
CA ILE A 228 10.33 -13.61 -3.90
C ILE A 228 9.16 -14.40 -3.29
N ILE A 229 8.74 -14.05 -2.07
CA ILE A 229 7.63 -14.73 -1.38
C ILE A 229 6.32 -14.55 -2.15
N MET A 230 6.02 -13.32 -2.58
CA MET A 230 4.80 -13.02 -3.32
C MET A 230 4.80 -13.69 -4.70
N ALA A 231 5.91 -13.71 -5.41
CA ALA A 231 6.06 -14.41 -6.68
C ALA A 231 5.79 -15.90 -6.53
N PHE A 232 6.33 -16.54 -5.49
CA PHE A 232 6.04 -17.94 -5.17
C PHE A 232 4.54 -18.17 -4.92
N CYS A 233 3.91 -17.33 -4.07
CA CYS A 233 2.49 -17.44 -3.76
C CYS A 233 1.62 -17.33 -5.01
N TYR A 234 1.83 -16.28 -5.83
CA TYR A 234 0.99 -16.04 -7.01
C TYR A 234 1.24 -17.05 -8.14
N THR A 235 2.46 -17.51 -8.32
CA THR A 235 2.75 -18.58 -9.29
C THR A 235 2.03 -19.87 -8.89
N SER A 236 2.07 -20.23 -7.61
CA SER A 236 1.38 -21.41 -7.07
C SER A 236 -0.15 -21.28 -7.21
N ILE A 237 -0.71 -20.10 -6.93
CA ILE A 237 -2.14 -19.82 -7.12
C ILE A 237 -2.54 -19.96 -8.59
N CYS A 238 -1.79 -19.37 -9.50
CA CYS A 238 -2.05 -19.46 -10.94
C CYS A 238 -2.00 -20.90 -11.43
N TRP A 239 -1.02 -21.68 -10.97
CA TRP A 239 -0.90 -23.10 -11.29
C TRP A 239 -2.12 -23.89 -10.83
N GLU A 240 -2.57 -23.74 -9.59
CA GLU A 240 -3.75 -24.46 -9.07
C GLU A 240 -5.04 -24.06 -9.78
N ILE A 241 -5.25 -22.77 -10.06
CA ILE A 241 -6.39 -22.30 -10.87
C ILE A 241 -6.37 -22.92 -12.26
N TRP A 242 -5.21 -22.97 -12.93
CA TRP A 242 -5.07 -23.60 -14.24
C TRP A 242 -5.37 -25.10 -14.20
N ARG A 243 -4.85 -25.79 -13.18
CA ARG A 243 -5.07 -27.23 -12.95
C ARG A 243 -6.55 -27.54 -12.75
N VAL A 244 -7.26 -26.76 -11.95
CA VAL A 244 -8.70 -26.92 -11.71
C VAL A 244 -9.49 -26.66 -12.98
N MET A 245 -9.15 -25.62 -13.75
CA MET A 245 -9.82 -25.32 -15.03
C MET A 245 -9.62 -26.47 -16.04
N LYS A 246 -8.41 -27.02 -16.16
CA LYS A 246 -8.11 -28.14 -17.05
C LYS A 246 -8.93 -29.38 -16.68
N ARG A 247 -9.06 -29.70 -15.38
CA ARG A 247 -9.89 -30.82 -14.93
C ARG A 247 -11.37 -30.61 -15.27
N ARG A 248 -11.91 -29.40 -15.07
CA ARG A 248 -13.31 -29.07 -15.42
C ARG A 248 -13.54 -29.22 -16.94
N TYR A 249 -12.64 -28.73 -17.77
CA TYR A 249 -12.73 -28.85 -19.21
C TYR A 249 -12.80 -30.35 -19.65
N HIS A 250 -11.96 -31.20 -19.11
CA HIS A 250 -11.99 -32.64 -19.41
C HIS A 250 -13.29 -33.32 -18.97
N MET A 251 -13.86 -32.94 -17.85
CA MET A 251 -15.15 -33.51 -17.39
C MET A 251 -16.30 -33.07 -18.28
N THR A 252 -16.34 -31.81 -18.70
CA THR A 252 -17.39 -31.28 -19.59
C THR A 252 -17.29 -31.91 -20.99
N SER A 253 -16.08 -32.11 -21.52
CA SER A 253 -15.83 -32.71 -22.80
C SER A 253 -16.25 -34.20 -22.82
N ARG A 254 -16.05 -34.95 -21.73
CA ARG A 254 -16.51 -36.35 -21.62
C ARG A 254 -18.02 -36.47 -21.60
N HIS A 255 -18.76 -35.55 -20.96
CA HIS A 255 -20.22 -35.52 -20.99
C HIS A 255 -20.79 -35.16 -22.37
N ALA A 256 -20.07 -34.37 -23.16
CA ALA A 256 -20.47 -34.00 -24.52
C ALA A 256 -20.22 -35.14 -25.53
N LEU A 257 -19.29 -36.04 -25.23
CA LEU A 257 -18.92 -37.16 -26.15
C LEU A 257 -19.70 -38.43 -25.89
N ASN A 258 -20.53 -38.56 -24.87
CA ASN A 258 -21.35 -39.74 -24.60
C ASN A 258 -22.81 -39.36 -24.33
N PRO A 259 -23.56 -38.93 -25.35
CA PRO A 259 -24.98 -38.62 -25.21
C PRO A 259 -25.88 -39.87 -25.06
N ASN A 260 -25.34 -41.07 -25.32
CA ASN A 260 -26.12 -42.32 -25.44
C ASN A 260 -26.17 -43.19 -24.16
N SER A 261 -25.68 -42.69 -23.01
CA SER A 261 -25.81 -43.42 -21.74
C SER A 261 -26.96 -42.96 -20.86
N ALA A 262 -27.94 -42.22 -21.43
CA ALA A 262 -29.08 -41.69 -20.70
C ALA A 262 -30.37 -42.47 -20.95
N ASP A 263 -30.37 -43.54 -21.78
CA ASP A 263 -31.56 -44.33 -22.05
C ASP A 263 -31.44 -45.72 -21.42
N THR A 264 -31.59 -45.83 -20.12
CA THR A 264 -32.16 -46.98 -19.44
C THR A 264 -32.17 -46.70 -17.94
N GLU A 265 -33.17 -46.02 -17.47
CA GLU A 265 -33.92 -46.30 -16.26
C GLU A 265 -34.92 -45.17 -16.00
N SER A 266 -36.13 -45.42 -16.40
CA SER A 266 -37.31 -44.61 -16.12
C SER A 266 -37.65 -44.71 -14.64
N ILE A 267 -37.23 -43.69 -13.86
CA ILE A 267 -37.85 -43.38 -12.54
C ILE A 267 -38.37 -41.96 -12.56
N PRO A 268 -39.72 -41.76 -12.47
CA PRO A 268 -40.29 -40.44 -12.40
C PRO A 268 -40.22 -39.90 -10.99
N MET A 269 -39.14 -39.20 -10.68
CA MET A 269 -39.04 -38.48 -9.39
C MET A 269 -38.38 -37.11 -9.53
N THR A 270 -39.21 -36.11 -9.37
CA THR A 270 -38.98 -34.81 -8.76
C THR A 270 -38.19 -33.78 -9.61
N GLN A 271 -38.97 -33.01 -10.32
CA GLN A 271 -38.64 -31.72 -10.95
C GLN A 271 -38.02 -30.68 -9.96
N ARG A 272 -37.92 -31.02 -8.68
CA ARG A 272 -37.32 -30.17 -7.61
C ARG A 272 -35.81 -30.30 -7.47
N GLN A 273 -35.14 -31.35 -7.93
CA GLN A 273 -33.69 -31.54 -7.77
C GLN A 273 -32.88 -30.74 -8.79
N GLY A 274 -33.34 -30.58 -10.03
CA GLY A 274 -32.61 -29.85 -11.08
C GLY A 274 -32.43 -28.35 -10.78
N GLY A 275 -33.39 -27.73 -10.08
CA GLY A 275 -33.30 -26.33 -9.65
C GLY A 275 -32.23 -26.09 -8.58
N ASN A 276 -32.05 -27.03 -7.68
CA ASN A 276 -31.10 -26.91 -6.57
C ASN A 276 -29.66 -27.14 -7.01
N GLU A 277 -29.44 -28.08 -7.94
CA GLU A 277 -28.10 -28.31 -8.53
C GLU A 277 -27.65 -27.16 -9.43
N ARG A 278 -28.56 -26.59 -10.22
CA ARG A 278 -28.27 -25.41 -11.06
C ARG A 278 -27.93 -24.18 -10.20
N LYS A 279 -28.64 -24.00 -9.08
CA LYS A 279 -28.35 -22.94 -8.12
C LYS A 279 -26.99 -23.13 -7.45
N ARG A 280 -26.66 -24.33 -6.97
CA ARG A 280 -25.33 -24.65 -6.38
C ARG A 280 -24.19 -24.47 -7.38
N ARG A 281 -24.42 -24.79 -8.67
CA ARG A 281 -23.42 -24.59 -9.73
C ARG A 281 -23.18 -23.11 -9.98
N ASN A 282 -24.25 -22.30 -10.05
CA ASN A 282 -24.13 -20.85 -10.22
C ASN A 282 -23.45 -20.18 -9.02
N GLU A 283 -23.77 -20.57 -7.79
CA GLU A 283 -23.11 -20.08 -6.57
C GLU A 283 -21.60 -20.38 -6.58
N LYS A 284 -21.19 -21.59 -6.95
CA LYS A 284 -19.77 -21.97 -7.06
C LYS A 284 -19.04 -21.21 -8.17
N ASP A 285 -19.71 -20.92 -9.28
CA ASP A 285 -19.12 -20.15 -10.37
C ASP A 285 -18.96 -18.67 -10.00
N GLU A 286 -19.90 -18.11 -9.25
CA GLU A 286 -19.85 -16.74 -8.74
C GLU A 286 -18.74 -16.60 -7.67
N GLU A 287 -18.62 -17.55 -6.75
CA GLU A 287 -17.53 -17.62 -5.77
C GLU A 287 -16.16 -17.70 -6.46
N SER A 288 -16.02 -18.54 -7.49
CA SER A 288 -14.79 -18.67 -8.28
C SER A 288 -14.44 -17.36 -9.01
N ARG A 289 -15.41 -16.63 -9.54
CA ARG A 289 -15.21 -15.33 -10.20
C ARG A 289 -14.73 -14.28 -9.20
N THR A 290 -15.38 -14.21 -8.04
CA THR A 290 -15.03 -13.28 -6.96
C THR A 290 -13.61 -13.55 -6.46
N MET A 291 -13.25 -14.81 -6.26
CA MET A 291 -11.90 -15.19 -5.84
C MET A 291 -10.83 -14.78 -6.85
N LYS A 292 -11.05 -15.02 -8.16
CA LYS A 292 -10.16 -14.57 -9.22
C LYS A 292 -10.01 -13.05 -9.25
N GLN A 293 -11.09 -12.31 -8.99
CA GLN A 293 -11.08 -10.85 -8.94
C GLN A 293 -10.22 -10.33 -7.78
N VAL A 294 -10.34 -10.92 -6.59
CA VAL A 294 -9.51 -10.57 -5.43
C VAL A 294 -8.02 -10.84 -5.70
N VAL A 295 -7.69 -11.99 -6.31
CA VAL A 295 -6.30 -12.30 -6.69
C VAL A 295 -5.75 -11.27 -7.68
N LYS A 296 -6.50 -10.93 -8.73
CA LYS A 296 -6.10 -9.89 -9.70
C LYS A 296 -5.87 -8.53 -9.03
N MET A 297 -6.73 -8.15 -8.09
CA MET A 297 -6.59 -6.92 -7.33
C MET A 297 -5.29 -6.89 -6.52
N LEU A 298 -4.99 -7.97 -5.80
CA LEU A 298 -3.77 -8.05 -4.99
C LEU A 298 -2.50 -8.06 -5.86
N VAL A 299 -2.51 -8.77 -7.00
CA VAL A 299 -1.40 -8.74 -7.96
C VAL A 299 -1.19 -7.32 -8.49
N ALA A 300 -2.26 -6.61 -8.85
CA ALA A 300 -2.15 -5.22 -9.30
C ALA A 300 -1.50 -4.31 -8.24
N VAL A 301 -1.91 -4.44 -6.97
CA VAL A 301 -1.32 -3.66 -5.86
C VAL A 301 0.16 -3.98 -5.68
N VAL A 302 0.56 -5.25 -5.76
CA VAL A 302 1.97 -5.66 -5.64
C VAL A 302 2.81 -5.11 -6.78
N VAL A 303 2.31 -5.18 -8.02
CA VAL A 303 3.01 -4.63 -9.19
C VAL A 303 3.17 -3.11 -9.05
N LEU A 304 2.12 -2.41 -8.65
CA LEU A 304 2.16 -0.95 -8.45
C LEU A 304 3.09 -0.56 -7.30
N PHE A 305 3.07 -1.30 -6.18
CA PHE A 305 4.04 -1.13 -5.09
C PHE A 305 5.47 -1.25 -5.61
N THR A 306 5.76 -2.30 -6.38
CA THR A 306 7.09 -2.53 -6.95
C THR A 306 7.53 -1.38 -7.85
N ILE A 307 6.66 -0.92 -8.76
CA ILE A 307 6.95 0.21 -9.66
C ILE A 307 7.22 1.49 -8.86
N CYS A 308 6.46 1.74 -7.80
CA CYS A 308 6.57 2.96 -7.02
C CYS A 308 7.82 3.01 -6.12
N TRP A 309 8.23 1.88 -5.54
CA TRP A 309 9.35 1.84 -4.57
C TRP A 309 10.70 1.50 -5.18
N THR A 310 10.74 0.70 -6.26
CA THR A 310 12.00 0.25 -6.86
C THR A 310 12.92 1.40 -7.29
N PRO A 311 12.45 2.45 -7.99
CA PRO A 311 13.34 3.51 -8.44
C PRO A 311 14.03 4.22 -7.27
N LEU A 312 13.29 4.53 -6.20
CA LEU A 312 13.83 5.21 -5.02
C LEU A 312 14.85 4.33 -4.27
N LEU A 313 14.54 3.05 -4.07
CA LEU A 313 15.45 2.13 -3.36
C LEU A 313 16.72 1.89 -4.14
N VAL A 314 16.65 1.76 -5.45
CA VAL A 314 17.82 1.60 -6.33
C VAL A 314 18.65 2.88 -6.36
N ASP A 315 18.02 4.07 -6.51
CA ASP A 315 18.73 5.36 -6.48
C ASP A 315 19.48 5.57 -5.15
N ASN A 316 18.88 5.19 -4.02
CA ASN A 316 19.50 5.26 -2.71
C ASN A 316 20.74 4.35 -2.62
N VAL A 317 20.66 3.10 -3.12
CA VAL A 317 21.81 2.18 -3.13
C VAL A 317 22.92 2.73 -4.04
N LEU A 318 22.58 3.13 -5.26
CA LEU A 318 23.57 3.68 -6.20
C LEU A 318 24.27 4.94 -5.65
N THR A 319 23.51 5.78 -4.95
CA THR A 319 24.07 6.97 -4.27
C THR A 319 24.97 6.59 -3.10
N ALA A 320 24.60 5.60 -2.30
CA ALA A 320 25.40 5.13 -1.18
C ALA A 320 26.73 4.51 -1.62
N TYR A 321 26.75 3.83 -2.76
CA TYR A 321 27.97 3.24 -3.35
C TYR A 321 28.71 4.19 -4.30
N GLU A 322 28.31 5.48 -4.35
CA GLU A 322 28.98 6.54 -5.11
C GLU A 322 28.91 6.39 -6.64
N TYR A 323 28.01 5.53 -7.15
CA TYR A 323 27.71 5.50 -8.60
C TYR A 323 26.90 6.71 -9.05
N LEU A 324 26.18 7.35 -8.13
CA LEU A 324 25.44 8.59 -8.35
C LEU A 324 25.93 9.66 -7.36
N PRO A 325 25.89 10.94 -7.74
CA PRO A 325 26.34 12.03 -6.88
C PRO A 325 25.50 12.11 -5.60
N ARG A 326 26.17 12.36 -4.46
CA ARG A 326 25.51 12.53 -3.15
C ARG A 326 24.63 13.78 -3.13
N VAL A 327 25.12 14.87 -3.72
CA VAL A 327 24.35 16.09 -3.93
C VAL A 327 23.71 15.99 -5.31
N LYS A 328 22.39 15.94 -5.35
CA LYS A 328 21.63 15.82 -6.60
C LYS A 328 21.48 17.19 -7.24
N SER A 329 22.03 17.39 -8.43
CA SER A 329 21.91 18.58 -9.25
C SER A 329 21.30 18.26 -10.62
N GLY A 330 20.78 19.28 -11.31
CA GLY A 330 20.22 19.14 -12.65
C GLY A 330 19.22 18.00 -12.80
N MET A 331 19.38 17.16 -13.83
CA MET A 331 18.48 16.05 -14.12
C MET A 331 18.37 15.04 -12.96
N HIS A 332 19.44 14.78 -12.23
CA HIS A 332 19.42 13.85 -11.09
C HIS A 332 18.53 14.35 -9.95
N LYS A 333 18.45 15.68 -9.73
CA LYS A 333 17.53 16.30 -8.75
C LYS A 333 16.08 16.02 -9.13
N HIS A 334 15.72 16.22 -10.40
CA HIS A 334 14.36 15.97 -10.89
C HIS A 334 13.97 14.51 -10.82
N LEU A 335 14.88 13.60 -11.23
CA LEU A 335 14.65 12.15 -11.13
C LEU A 335 14.47 11.69 -9.68
N ASN A 336 15.33 12.12 -8.76
CA ASN A 336 15.20 11.77 -7.34
C ASN A 336 13.89 12.31 -6.76
N THR A 337 13.48 13.53 -7.11
CA THR A 337 12.19 14.10 -6.72
C THR A 337 11.03 13.28 -7.26
N ALA A 338 11.08 12.86 -8.53
CA ALA A 338 10.07 12.00 -9.14
C ALA A 338 9.99 10.64 -8.44
N PHE A 339 11.12 10.01 -8.12
CA PHE A 339 11.15 8.73 -7.40
C PHE A 339 10.58 8.84 -5.98
N GLN A 340 10.88 9.94 -5.28
CA GLN A 340 10.26 10.22 -3.98
C GLN A 340 8.74 10.40 -4.12
N LEU A 341 8.27 11.19 -5.10
CA LEU A 341 6.84 11.38 -5.37
C LEU A 341 6.14 10.05 -5.67
N MET A 342 6.76 9.18 -6.48
CA MET A 342 6.22 7.84 -6.78
C MET A 342 6.07 7.00 -5.50
N ALA A 343 7.07 7.00 -4.62
CA ALA A 343 7.01 6.26 -3.36
C ALA A 343 5.87 6.77 -2.45
N TYR A 344 5.66 8.08 -2.37
CA TYR A 344 4.53 8.65 -1.61
C TYR A 344 3.18 8.39 -2.29
N PHE A 345 3.14 8.48 -3.62
CA PHE A 345 1.93 8.22 -4.41
C PHE A 345 1.41 6.78 -4.24
N ASN A 346 2.29 5.82 -3.92
CA ASN A 346 1.90 4.44 -3.59
C ASN A 346 0.77 4.39 -2.54
N SER A 347 0.80 5.28 -1.53
CA SER A 347 -0.19 5.28 -0.45
C SER A 347 -1.60 5.75 -0.88
N CYS A 348 -1.74 6.41 -2.03
CA CYS A 348 -3.05 6.73 -2.59
C CYS A 348 -3.49 5.77 -3.70
N ILE A 349 -2.60 4.96 -4.25
CA ILE A 349 -2.97 3.95 -5.27
C ILE A 349 -3.85 2.86 -4.69
N ASN A 350 -3.60 2.39 -3.46
CA ASN A 350 -4.32 1.30 -2.82
C ASN A 350 -5.84 1.52 -2.80
N PRO A 351 -6.37 2.64 -2.28
CA PRO A 351 -7.79 2.96 -2.34
C PRO A 351 -8.36 3.00 -3.77
N ILE A 352 -7.59 3.53 -4.71
CA ILE A 352 -7.99 3.64 -6.12
C ILE A 352 -8.18 2.25 -6.72
N VAL A 353 -7.21 1.35 -6.56
CA VAL A 353 -7.29 -0.03 -7.07
C VAL A 353 -8.49 -0.76 -6.46
N TYR A 354 -8.72 -0.63 -5.14
CA TYR A 354 -9.86 -1.25 -4.48
C TYR A 354 -11.20 -0.69 -4.97
N GLY A 355 -11.28 0.62 -5.19
CA GLY A 355 -12.45 1.29 -5.75
C GLY A 355 -12.79 0.81 -7.15
N PHE A 356 -11.79 0.59 -8.02
CA PHE A 356 -12.04 0.09 -9.38
C PHE A 356 -12.33 -1.40 -9.42
N MET A 357 -11.66 -2.21 -8.63
CA MET A 357 -11.71 -3.67 -8.73
C MET A 357 -12.72 -4.34 -7.81
N SER A 358 -13.19 -3.69 -6.75
CA SER A 358 -14.14 -4.25 -5.80
C SER A 358 -15.48 -3.53 -5.82
N LYS A 359 -16.58 -4.29 -6.08
CA LYS A 359 -17.96 -3.75 -6.07
C LYS A 359 -18.31 -3.15 -4.71
N HIS A 360 -17.96 -3.83 -3.62
CA HIS A 360 -18.24 -3.38 -2.26
C HIS A 360 -17.52 -2.07 -1.90
N PHE A 361 -16.27 -1.91 -2.31
CA PHE A 361 -15.54 -0.65 -2.09
C PHE A 361 -16.13 0.48 -2.93
N ARG A 362 -16.53 0.22 -4.19
CA ARG A 362 -17.21 1.24 -5.01
C ARG A 362 -18.49 1.74 -4.36
N GLU A 363 -19.30 0.85 -3.82
CA GLU A 363 -20.54 1.22 -3.13
C GLU A 363 -20.27 2.10 -1.91
N ASN A 364 -19.18 1.81 -1.16
CA ASN A 364 -18.77 2.61 -0.03
C ASN A 364 -18.22 3.99 -0.46
N PHE A 365 -17.40 4.05 -1.51
CA PHE A 365 -16.91 5.31 -2.08
C PHE A 365 -18.06 6.19 -2.58
N MET A 366 -19.00 5.62 -3.34
CA MET A 366 -20.18 6.36 -3.83
C MET A 366 -21.04 6.86 -2.67
N SER A 367 -21.25 6.04 -1.64
CA SER A 367 -21.98 6.44 -0.45
C SER A 367 -21.31 7.58 0.32
N ALA A 368 -19.98 7.57 0.43
CA ALA A 368 -19.22 8.63 1.06
C ALA A 368 -19.26 9.93 0.23
N ALA A 369 -19.11 9.83 -1.10
CA ALA A 369 -19.14 10.97 -2.02
C ALA A 369 -20.52 11.65 -2.09
N CYS A 370 -21.62 10.88 -1.95
CA CYS A 370 -22.97 11.41 -1.96
C CYS A 370 -23.43 11.98 -0.60
N GLY A 371 -22.51 12.32 0.31
CA GLY A 371 -22.84 12.92 1.61
C GLY A 371 -23.51 11.96 2.61
N GLY A 372 -23.51 10.67 2.31
CA GLY A 372 -24.14 9.63 3.13
C GLY A 372 -23.41 9.31 4.44
N TRP A 373 -22.42 10.07 4.82
CA TRP A 373 -21.71 9.91 6.09
C TRP A 373 -22.57 10.33 7.30
N TRP A 374 -23.56 11.22 7.10
CA TRP A 374 -24.38 11.76 8.18
C TRP A 374 -25.88 11.66 7.99
N ILE A 375 -26.39 11.42 6.78
CA ILE A 375 -27.84 11.45 6.51
C ILE A 375 -28.21 10.31 5.57
N CYS A 376 -29.12 9.43 6.03
CA CYS A 376 -29.87 8.44 5.27
C CYS A 376 -29.17 7.14 4.87
N CYS A 377 -29.15 6.18 5.80
CA CYS A 377 -29.61 4.85 5.42
C CYS A 377 -31.08 4.68 5.87
N PRO A 378 -32.07 4.70 4.98
CA PRO A 378 -33.26 3.94 5.26
C PRO A 378 -32.79 2.49 5.37
N ARG A 379 -32.93 1.91 6.55
CA ARG A 379 -32.92 0.47 6.76
C ARG A 379 -33.88 -0.13 5.71
N ARG A 380 -33.35 -0.45 4.55
CA ARG A 380 -33.99 -1.45 3.70
C ARG A 380 -33.80 -2.74 4.48
N GLY A 381 -34.81 -2.98 5.32
CA GLY A 381 -34.93 -4.22 6.04
C GLY A 381 -34.75 -5.33 5.03
N TYR A 382 -33.75 -6.13 5.25
CA TYR A 382 -33.70 -7.48 4.75
C TYR A 382 -34.92 -8.14 5.40
N ARG A 383 -36.08 -8.00 4.72
CA ARG A 383 -37.21 -8.86 4.97
C ARG A 383 -36.74 -10.24 4.60
N ALA A 384 -36.21 -10.95 5.60
CA ALA A 384 -36.22 -12.39 5.55
C ALA A 384 -37.68 -12.71 5.25
N SER A 385 -37.97 -13.15 4.03
CA SER A 385 -39.20 -13.83 3.71
C SER A 385 -39.13 -15.13 4.49
N VAL A 386 -39.59 -15.07 5.73
CA VAL A 386 -40.08 -16.23 6.44
C VAL A 386 -41.30 -16.64 5.65
N THR A 387 -41.12 -17.52 4.69
CA THR A 387 -42.19 -18.34 4.17
C THR A 387 -42.68 -19.14 5.37
N ARG A 388 -43.75 -18.63 6.00
CA ARG A 388 -44.61 -19.43 6.87
C ARG A 388 -45.13 -20.54 5.99
N ASP A 389 -44.66 -21.75 6.21
CA ASP A 389 -45.36 -22.97 5.82
C ASP A 389 -46.64 -23.04 6.66
N PRO A 390 -47.83 -23.04 6.06
CA PRO A 390 -49.09 -23.23 6.76
C PRO A 390 -49.42 -24.72 6.81
N SER A 391 -48.67 -25.51 7.55
CA SER A 391 -49.11 -26.84 7.91
C SER A 391 -48.26 -27.35 9.06
N LEU A 392 -48.77 -27.17 10.27
CA LEU A 392 -48.75 -28.17 11.36
C LEU A 392 -49.49 -27.58 12.54
N SER A 393 -50.79 -27.80 12.52
CA SER A 393 -51.66 -27.73 13.68
C SER A 393 -51.39 -28.94 14.58
N HIS A 394 -51.53 -28.69 15.86
CA HIS A 394 -51.65 -29.64 16.97
C HIS A 394 -50.37 -30.43 17.38
N THR A 395 -49.76 -30.06 18.47
CA THR A 395 -49.86 -30.84 19.71
C THR A 395 -49.52 -29.98 20.91
N ARG A 396 -50.41 -30.04 21.84
CA ARG A 396 -50.45 -29.55 23.23
C ARG A 396 -49.48 -30.41 24.05
N THR A 397 -48.72 -29.86 24.95
CA THR A 397 -48.58 -30.32 26.35
C THR A 397 -47.30 -29.80 26.97
N THR A 398 -47.52 -29.09 27.97
CA THR A 398 -47.17 -29.20 29.41
C THR A 398 -45.81 -28.73 29.86
N SER A 399 -45.89 -27.70 30.66
CA SER A 399 -44.94 -27.17 31.60
C SER A 399 -44.30 -28.27 32.47
N VAL A 400 -42.96 -28.20 32.65
CA VAL A 400 -42.36 -28.61 33.92
C VAL A 400 -41.31 -27.57 34.29
N ARG A 401 -41.58 -26.92 35.41
CA ARG A 401 -40.75 -26.02 36.18
C ARG A 401 -39.97 -26.93 37.15
N TRP A 402 -38.63 -26.79 37.21
CA TRP A 402 -37.83 -27.18 38.38
C TRP A 402 -36.74 -26.13 38.58
N THR A 403 -36.68 -25.69 39.70
CA THR A 403 -36.04 -24.92 40.76
C THR A 403 -34.61 -24.55 40.49
#